data_df3e6100a6348fd6cdd0a91dae1a1877
#
_entry.id   df3e6100a6348fd6cdd0a91dae1a1877
#
_cell.length_a   1.000
_cell.length_b   1.000
_cell.length_c   1.000
_cell.angle_alpha   90.00
_cell.angle_beta   90.00
_cell.angle_gamma   90.00
#
_symmetry.space_group_name_H-M   'P 1'
#
loop_
_entity.id
_entity.type
_entity.pdbx_description
1 polymer ?
#
loop_
_entity_poly.entity_id
_entity_poly.type
_entity_poly.pdbx_seq_one_letter_code
_entity_poly.pdbx_strand_id
1 'polypeptide(L)'
;MAYFTDDFLNERRKQWLRSIAYVECQANGAWHRGKIEKRDVSGNEIVIVATFPDLDETAATITASRIIDVRGIQVAYRQKNVKKAAGQGTMIQMKIPLYETDVN
;
A
#
# COMPACT_ATOMS: atom_id res chain seq x y z
N MET A 1 -18.38 22.50 -0.61
CA MET A 1 -18.26 22.59 0.87
C MET A 1 -18.18 21.19 1.45
N ALA A 2 -17.20 20.96 2.30
CA ALA A 2 -17.04 19.69 2.97
C ALA A 2 -18.01 19.57 4.13
N TYR A 3 -18.58 18.37 4.31
CA TYR A 3 -19.50 18.11 5.43
C TYR A 3 -18.77 17.62 6.67
N PHE A 4 -17.70 16.83 6.48
CA PHE A 4 -17.00 16.21 7.61
C PHE A 4 -15.88 17.11 8.11
N THR A 5 -15.67 17.08 9.43
CA THR A 5 -14.54 17.80 10.03
C THR A 5 -13.23 17.08 9.71
N ASP A 6 -12.13 17.80 9.78
CA ASP A 6 -10.79 17.24 9.60
C ASP A 6 -10.50 16.15 10.63
N ASP A 7 -10.94 16.35 11.87
CA ASP A 7 -10.75 15.36 12.95
C ASP A 7 -11.45 14.05 12.63
N PHE A 8 -12.68 14.11 12.09
CA PHE A 8 -13.42 12.91 11.70
C PHE A 8 -12.72 12.19 10.55
N LEU A 9 -12.34 12.91 9.51
CA LEU A 9 -11.66 12.32 8.35
C LEU A 9 -10.32 11.71 8.75
N ASN A 10 -9.57 12.39 9.63
CA ASN A 10 -8.30 11.89 10.10
C ASN A 10 -8.45 10.58 10.89
N GLU A 11 -9.49 10.51 11.74
CA GLU A 11 -9.81 9.27 12.48
C GLU A 11 -10.17 8.13 11.54
N ARG A 12 -10.92 8.42 10.46
CA ARG A 12 -11.25 7.41 9.45
C ARG A 12 -10.00 6.90 8.74
N ARG A 13 -9.05 7.79 8.41
CA ARG A 13 -7.77 7.36 7.81
C ARG A 13 -7.02 6.43 8.75
N LYS A 14 -7.00 6.71 10.04
CA LYS A 14 -6.37 5.83 11.03
C LYS A 14 -7.07 4.48 11.10
N GLN A 15 -8.41 4.45 11.03
CA GLN A 15 -9.17 3.20 11.01
C GLN A 15 -8.82 2.36 9.79
N TRP A 16 -8.68 2.97 8.62
CA TRP A 16 -8.30 2.25 7.41
C TRP A 16 -6.90 1.68 7.52
N LEU A 17 -5.95 2.44 8.10
CA LEU A 17 -4.60 1.91 8.34
C LEU A 17 -4.63 0.68 9.25
N ARG A 18 -5.45 0.69 10.29
CA ARG A 18 -5.57 -0.45 11.21
C ARG A 18 -6.22 -1.66 10.55
N SER A 19 -7.00 -1.46 9.50
CA SER A 19 -7.66 -2.56 8.80
C SER A 19 -6.75 -3.30 7.82
N ILE A 20 -5.58 -2.78 7.53
CA ILE A 20 -4.64 -3.38 6.58
C ILE A 20 -3.88 -4.51 7.27
N ALA A 21 -3.95 -5.72 6.69
CA ALA A 21 -3.23 -6.87 7.21
C ALA A 21 -1.83 -6.95 6.62
N TYR A 22 -1.70 -6.90 5.29
CA TYR A 22 -0.40 -7.00 4.64
C TYR A 22 -0.45 -6.45 3.21
N VAL A 23 0.74 -6.23 2.66
CA VAL A 23 0.97 -5.81 1.28
C VAL A 23 1.63 -6.97 0.54
N GLU A 24 1.22 -7.19 -0.70
CA GLU A 24 1.86 -8.18 -1.57
C GLU A 24 2.29 -7.54 -2.88
N CYS A 25 3.36 -8.05 -3.47
CA CYS A 25 3.71 -7.73 -4.84
C CYS A 25 3.75 -9.00 -5.68
N GLN A 26 3.43 -8.85 -6.97
CA GLN A 26 3.54 -9.94 -7.93
C GLN A 26 4.89 -9.83 -8.62
N ALA A 27 5.70 -10.89 -8.54
CA ALA A 27 7.00 -10.94 -9.15
C ALA A 27 7.21 -12.34 -9.72
N ASN A 28 7.68 -12.41 -10.96
CA ASN A 28 7.94 -13.68 -11.66
C ASN A 28 6.73 -14.64 -11.62
N GLY A 29 5.53 -14.07 -11.74
CA GLY A 29 4.29 -14.85 -11.80
C GLY A 29 3.71 -15.29 -10.45
N ALA A 30 4.31 -14.90 -9.34
CA ALA A 30 3.83 -15.28 -8.00
C ALA A 30 3.65 -14.07 -7.10
N TRP A 31 2.70 -14.16 -6.17
CA TRP A 31 2.50 -13.14 -5.14
C TRP A 31 3.44 -13.39 -3.96
N HIS A 32 4.11 -12.33 -3.53
CA HIS A 32 5.04 -12.36 -2.40
C HIS A 32 4.54 -11.40 -1.34
N ARG A 33 4.48 -11.85 -0.09
CA ARG A 33 4.09 -11.01 1.03
C ARG A 33 5.26 -10.16 1.47
N GLY A 34 5.00 -8.86 1.63
CA GLY A 34 5.98 -7.91 2.12
C GLY A 34 5.89 -7.71 3.62
N LYS A 35 6.88 -6.98 4.13
CA LYS A 35 6.90 -6.50 5.50
C LYS A 35 6.55 -5.03 5.48
N ILE A 36 5.54 -4.62 6.27
CA ILE A 36 5.17 -3.22 6.38
C ILE A 36 6.15 -2.53 7.32
N GLU A 37 6.91 -1.57 6.78
CA GLU A 37 7.89 -0.82 7.54
C GLU A 37 7.29 0.49 8.09
N LYS A 38 6.26 1.03 7.43
CA LYS A 38 5.64 2.28 7.84
C LYS A 38 4.16 2.27 7.53
N ARG A 39 3.37 2.72 8.48
CA ARG A 39 1.94 3.01 8.34
C ARG A 39 1.71 4.36 8.97
N ASP A 40 1.23 5.32 8.20
CA ASP A 40 1.06 6.66 8.73
C ASP A 40 -0.03 7.43 7.99
N VAL A 41 -0.50 8.51 8.61
CA VAL A 41 -1.39 9.48 7.99
C VAL A 41 -0.58 10.74 7.76
N SER A 42 -0.57 11.22 6.53
CA SER A 42 0.12 12.45 6.15
C SER A 42 -0.84 13.34 5.38
N GLY A 43 -1.27 14.42 6.00
CA GLY A 43 -2.28 15.29 5.41
C GLY A 43 -3.58 14.52 5.16
N ASN A 44 -4.07 14.50 3.94
CA ASN A 44 -5.26 13.77 3.54
C ASN A 44 -4.97 12.39 2.94
N GLU A 45 -3.76 11.87 3.14
CA GLU A 45 -3.33 10.60 2.57
C GLU A 45 -3.00 9.59 3.66
N ILE A 46 -3.19 8.31 3.36
CA ILE A 46 -2.51 7.26 4.11
C ILE A 46 -1.23 6.90 3.37
N VAL A 47 -0.18 6.64 4.14
CA VAL A 47 1.13 6.28 3.60
C VAL A 47 1.54 4.92 4.14
N ILE A 48 1.86 4.01 3.23
CA ILE A 48 2.31 2.66 3.58
C ILE A 48 3.61 2.41 2.83
N VAL A 49 4.61 1.95 3.57
CA VAL A 49 5.88 1.51 2.98
C VAL A 49 6.08 0.05 3.31
N ALA A 50 6.31 -0.75 2.31
CA ALA A 50 6.55 -2.18 2.46
C ALA A 50 7.84 -2.58 1.77
N THR A 51 8.56 -3.53 2.39
CA THR A 51 9.76 -4.14 1.81
C THR A 51 9.49 -5.61 1.56
N PHE A 52 10.26 -6.20 0.65
CA PHE A 52 10.08 -7.59 0.23
C PHE A 52 11.42 -8.33 0.32
N PRO A 53 11.85 -8.72 1.54
CA PRO A 53 13.15 -9.36 1.73
C PRO A 53 13.33 -10.64 0.93
N ASP A 54 12.24 -11.39 0.66
CA ASP A 54 12.29 -12.63 -0.09
C ASP A 54 12.79 -12.43 -1.53
N LEU A 55 12.74 -11.20 -2.03
CA LEU A 55 13.17 -10.87 -3.39
C LEU A 55 14.58 -10.27 -3.47
N ASP A 56 15.24 -10.06 -2.34
CA ASP A 56 16.50 -9.32 -2.29
C ASP A 56 17.58 -9.94 -3.19
N GLU A 57 17.68 -11.25 -3.19
CA GLU A 57 18.72 -11.96 -3.95
C GLU A 57 18.24 -12.42 -5.33
N THR A 58 17.03 -12.04 -5.73
CA THR A 58 16.40 -12.55 -6.95
C THR A 58 16.22 -11.43 -7.96
N ALA A 59 16.70 -11.63 -9.18
CA ALA A 59 16.33 -10.77 -10.29
C ALA A 59 14.85 -11.00 -10.61
N ALA A 60 14.06 -9.94 -10.68
CA ALA A 60 12.63 -10.06 -10.84
C ALA A 60 12.04 -8.87 -11.59
N THR A 61 10.90 -9.11 -12.23
CA THR A 61 10.04 -8.03 -12.72
C THR A 61 8.82 -7.99 -11.83
N ILE A 62 8.63 -6.86 -11.16
CA ILE A 62 7.45 -6.63 -10.33
C ILE A 62 6.37 -6.05 -11.21
N THR A 63 5.24 -6.74 -11.31
CA THR A 63 4.16 -6.39 -12.24
C THR A 63 2.94 -5.79 -11.57
N ALA A 64 2.78 -6.00 -10.27
CA ALA A 64 1.63 -5.48 -9.53
C ALA A 64 1.91 -5.43 -8.04
N SER A 65 1.15 -4.60 -7.34
CA SER A 65 1.11 -4.59 -5.88
C SER A 65 -0.33 -4.52 -5.41
N ARG A 66 -0.59 -5.03 -4.22
CA ARG A 66 -1.93 -5.01 -3.64
C ARG A 66 -1.90 -4.96 -2.12
N ILE A 67 -3.02 -4.50 -1.55
CA ILE A 67 -3.22 -4.46 -0.11
C ILE A 67 -4.34 -5.44 0.22
N ILE A 68 -4.09 -6.28 1.22
CA ILE A 68 -5.08 -7.23 1.75
C ILE A 68 -5.45 -6.77 3.16
N ASP A 69 -6.74 -6.69 3.45
CA ASP A 69 -7.20 -6.26 4.76
C ASP A 69 -7.29 -7.44 5.75
N VAL A 70 -7.67 -7.12 7.00
CA VAL A 70 -7.76 -8.12 8.06
C VAL A 70 -8.82 -9.18 7.81
N ARG A 71 -9.74 -8.96 6.86
CA ARG A 71 -10.75 -9.94 6.45
C ARG A 71 -10.26 -10.85 5.32
N GLY A 72 -9.05 -10.60 4.79
CA GLY A 72 -8.51 -11.33 3.66
C GLY A 72 -9.01 -10.82 2.30
N ILE A 73 -9.55 -9.62 2.25
CA ILE A 73 -10.08 -9.03 1.03
C ILE A 73 -9.05 -8.12 0.39
N GLN A 74 -8.91 -8.20 -0.93
CA GLN A 74 -8.10 -7.25 -1.68
C GLN A 74 -8.81 -5.90 -1.71
N VAL A 75 -8.23 -4.89 -1.05
CA VAL A 75 -8.84 -3.56 -0.94
C VAL A 75 -8.16 -2.53 -1.82
N ALA A 76 -6.98 -2.82 -2.34
CA ALA A 76 -6.27 -1.96 -3.28
C ALA A 76 -5.40 -2.80 -4.20
N TYR A 77 -5.27 -2.36 -5.45
CA TYR A 77 -4.50 -3.05 -6.47
C TYR A 77 -3.95 -2.03 -7.45
N ARG A 78 -2.69 -2.25 -7.87
CA ARG A 78 -2.06 -1.40 -8.87
C ARG A 78 -1.14 -2.23 -9.75
N GLN A 79 -1.24 -2.06 -11.07
CA GLN A 79 -0.30 -2.62 -12.02
C GLN A 79 0.86 -1.65 -12.26
N LYS A 80 2.06 -2.18 -12.30
CA LYS A 80 3.25 -1.38 -12.61
C LYS A 80 4.41 -2.34 -12.88
N ASN A 81 5.13 -2.12 -13.97
CA ASN A 81 6.28 -2.94 -14.32
C ASN A 81 7.58 -2.29 -13.82
N VAL A 82 8.26 -2.96 -12.91
CA VAL A 82 9.54 -2.52 -12.37
C VAL A 82 10.50 -3.70 -12.39
N LYS A 83 11.63 -3.54 -13.07
CA LYS A 83 12.67 -4.55 -13.09
C LYS A 83 13.67 -4.31 -11.98
N LYS A 84 14.08 -5.34 -11.29
CA LYS A 84 15.13 -5.28 -10.28
C LYS A 84 16.19 -6.35 -10.53
N ALA A 85 17.43 -6.01 -10.21
CA ALA A 85 18.54 -6.95 -10.27
C ALA A 85 18.66 -7.76 -8.99
N ALA A 86 19.33 -8.90 -9.04
CA ALA A 86 19.69 -9.67 -7.86
C ALA A 86 20.57 -8.81 -6.95
N GLY A 87 20.36 -8.89 -5.64
CA GLY A 87 21.08 -8.08 -4.66
C GLY A 87 20.51 -6.68 -4.47
N GLN A 88 19.51 -6.30 -5.25
CA GLN A 88 18.82 -5.02 -5.11
C GLN A 88 17.59 -5.19 -4.25
N GLY A 89 17.43 -4.35 -3.23
CA GLY A 89 16.26 -4.38 -2.36
C GLY A 89 15.00 -3.89 -3.08
N THR A 90 13.84 -4.33 -2.60
CA THR A 90 12.54 -3.91 -3.12
C THR A 90 11.76 -3.19 -2.06
N MET A 91 11.37 -1.95 -2.35
CA MET A 91 10.52 -1.14 -1.48
C MET A 91 9.39 -0.56 -2.30
N ILE A 92 8.18 -0.69 -1.78
CA ILE A 92 6.99 -0.10 -2.42
C ILE A 92 6.39 0.91 -1.45
N GLN A 93 6.24 2.15 -1.91
CA GLN A 93 5.56 3.20 -1.18
C GLN A 93 4.20 3.44 -1.82
N MET A 94 3.17 3.44 -0.98
CA MET A 94 1.80 3.73 -1.40
C MET A 94 1.32 4.98 -0.68
N LYS A 95 0.91 5.98 -1.45
CA LYS A 95 0.27 7.19 -0.93
C LYS A 95 -1.14 7.22 -1.48
N ILE A 96 -2.11 7.01 -0.62
CA ILE A 96 -3.51 6.88 -1.03
C ILE A 96 -4.31 8.03 -0.43
N PRO A 97 -4.78 8.98 -1.25
CA PRO A 97 -5.62 10.06 -0.75
C PRO A 97 -6.98 9.53 -0.31
N LEU A 98 -7.41 9.94 0.86
CA LEU A 98 -8.71 9.59 1.41
C LEU A 98 -9.35 10.85 1.95
N TYR A 99 -10.21 11.45 1.16
CA TYR A 99 -10.83 12.72 1.52
C TYR A 99 -12.24 12.82 0.92
N GLU A 100 -13.02 13.73 1.48
CA GLU A 100 -14.33 14.05 0.96
C GLU A 100 -14.19 14.97 -0.25
N THR A 101 -14.89 14.63 -1.32
CA THR A 101 -14.95 15.47 -2.52
C THR A 101 -16.26 16.25 -2.51
N ASP A 102 -16.18 17.56 -2.76
CA ASP A 102 -17.36 18.37 -2.92
C ASP A 102 -18.11 17.97 -4.19
N VAL A 103 -19.39 17.68 -4.02
CA VAL A 103 -20.29 17.37 -5.13
C VAL A 103 -21.46 18.34 -5.09
N ASN A 104 -21.61 19.11 -6.13
CA ASN A 104 -22.70 20.05 -6.27
C ASN A 104 -23.70 19.60 -7.30
#